data_a316f26e7100663e060c7870a8b475c6
#
_entry.id   a316f26e7100663e060c7870a8b475c6
#
_cell.length_a   1.000
_cell.length_b   1.000
_cell.length_c   1.000
_cell.angle_alpha   90.00
_cell.angle_beta   90.00
_cell.angle_gamma   90.00
#
_symmetry.space_group_name_H-M   'P 1'
#
loop_
_entity.id
_entity.type
_entity.pdbx_description
1 polymer ?
#
loop_
_entity_poly.entity_id
_entity_poly.type
_entity_poly.pdbx_seq_one_letter_code
_entity_poly.pdbx_strand_id
1 'polypeptide(L)'
;MPIADLQDAAQKIAGFLSSLNKLGGMRLKYRITAGDGARDPEGMEARQIYVELGGPDVPLVTQHNGELLRALETIAAQMLRLDQRENDLVSFDAANFKALRAQELKLQAEIAADKVIKSGIPYAFPPMNSRERRQMHLVFKSIEGVETASSGEGQDRFLAVFPQGKTNLPVAAPVKPRGFWRR
;
A
#
# COMPACT_ATOMS: atom_id res chain seq x y z
N MET A 1 -2.44 16.12 -12.87
CA MET A 1 -3.45 17.20 -12.95
C MET A 1 -4.63 16.81 -12.06
N PRO A 2 -5.43 17.74 -11.52
CA PRO A 2 -6.62 17.36 -10.80
C PRO A 2 -7.62 16.66 -11.75
N ILE A 3 -8.46 15.79 -11.20
CA ILE A 3 -9.55 15.15 -11.93
C ILE A 3 -10.52 16.25 -12.38
N ALA A 4 -10.75 16.37 -13.70
CA ALA A 4 -11.49 17.49 -14.27
C ALA A 4 -12.97 17.51 -13.85
N ASP A 5 -13.60 16.33 -13.75
CA ASP A 5 -14.97 16.15 -13.28
C ASP A 5 -15.03 15.05 -12.23
N LEU A 6 -15.07 15.47 -10.97
CA LEU A 6 -15.11 14.58 -9.82
C LEU A 6 -16.43 13.80 -9.73
N GLN A 7 -17.52 14.38 -10.22
CA GLN A 7 -18.85 13.75 -10.18
C GLN A 7 -18.94 12.62 -11.22
N ASP A 8 -18.50 12.86 -12.44
CA ASP A 8 -18.42 11.84 -13.50
C ASP A 8 -17.47 10.72 -13.09
N ALA A 9 -16.30 11.06 -12.52
CA ALA A 9 -15.34 10.08 -12.03
C ALA A 9 -15.93 9.21 -10.91
N ALA A 10 -16.63 9.79 -9.95
CA ALA A 10 -17.29 9.04 -8.88
C ALA A 10 -18.40 8.13 -9.43
N GLN A 11 -19.19 8.58 -10.44
CA GLN A 11 -20.20 7.75 -11.09
C GLN A 11 -19.60 6.57 -11.85
N LYS A 12 -18.48 6.76 -12.56
CA LYS A 12 -17.75 5.68 -13.22
C LYS A 12 -17.26 4.62 -12.24
N ILE A 13 -16.68 5.05 -11.12
CA ILE A 13 -16.25 4.14 -10.05
C ILE A 13 -17.45 3.39 -9.45
N ALA A 14 -18.57 4.08 -9.19
CA ALA A 14 -19.78 3.45 -8.68
C ALA A 14 -20.34 2.39 -9.67
N GLY A 15 -20.35 2.70 -10.96
CA GLY A 15 -20.74 1.77 -12.02
C GLY A 15 -19.84 0.52 -12.05
N PHE A 16 -18.53 0.70 -11.93
CA PHE A 16 -17.57 -0.38 -11.85
C PHE A 16 -17.83 -1.29 -10.63
N LEU A 17 -17.97 -0.73 -9.44
CA LEU A 17 -18.25 -1.49 -8.22
C LEU A 17 -19.61 -2.21 -8.27
N SER A 18 -20.62 -1.56 -8.85
CA SER A 18 -21.92 -2.19 -9.09
C SER A 18 -21.82 -3.38 -10.04
N SER A 19 -21.02 -3.27 -11.11
CA SER A 19 -20.76 -4.38 -12.03
C SER A 19 -20.00 -5.52 -11.37
N LEU A 20 -19.02 -5.20 -10.54
CA LEU A 20 -18.26 -6.18 -9.76
C LEU A 20 -19.19 -6.98 -8.82
N ASN A 21 -20.14 -6.32 -8.16
CA ASN A 21 -21.14 -6.97 -7.34
C ASN A 21 -22.09 -7.86 -8.16
N LYS A 22 -22.64 -7.31 -9.26
CA LYS A 22 -23.67 -8.00 -10.05
C LYS A 22 -23.11 -9.16 -10.88
N LEU A 23 -21.99 -8.94 -11.54
CA LEU A 23 -21.39 -9.90 -12.49
C LEU A 23 -20.28 -10.72 -11.84
N GLY A 24 -19.50 -10.11 -10.94
CA GLY A 24 -18.43 -10.77 -10.21
C GLY A 24 -18.88 -11.51 -8.96
N GLY A 25 -20.16 -11.39 -8.58
CA GLY A 25 -20.74 -12.08 -7.40
C GLY A 25 -20.20 -11.56 -6.07
N MET A 26 -19.53 -10.41 -6.03
CA MET A 26 -19.05 -9.82 -4.77
C MET A 26 -20.19 -9.14 -4.00
N ARG A 27 -20.07 -9.12 -2.69
CA ARG A 27 -21.03 -8.50 -1.77
C ARG A 27 -20.40 -7.33 -1.04
N LEU A 28 -19.97 -6.32 -1.81
CA LEU A 28 -19.36 -5.11 -1.30
C LEU A 28 -20.40 -3.99 -1.19
N LYS A 29 -20.40 -3.31 -0.05
CA LYS A 29 -21.01 -2.00 0.11
C LYS A 29 -19.92 -0.96 -0.10
N TYR A 30 -20.27 0.22 -0.59
CA TYR A 30 -19.27 1.28 -0.80
C TYR A 30 -19.86 2.66 -0.52
N ARG A 31 -18.99 3.54 -0.07
CA ARG A 31 -19.23 4.99 0.04
C ARG A 31 -18.14 5.68 -0.75
N ILE A 32 -18.52 6.59 -1.64
CA ILE A 32 -17.59 7.38 -2.44
C ILE A 32 -17.67 8.82 -1.97
N THR A 33 -16.53 9.38 -1.58
CA THR A 33 -16.38 10.79 -1.22
C THR A 33 -15.46 11.43 -2.24
N ALA A 34 -15.82 12.60 -2.77
CA ALA A 34 -15.04 13.32 -3.76
C ALA A 34 -14.78 14.77 -3.33
N GLY A 35 -13.68 15.35 -3.81
CA GLY A 35 -13.26 16.71 -3.49
C GLY A 35 -12.65 16.85 -2.09
N ASP A 36 -12.93 17.97 -1.43
CA ASP A 36 -12.31 18.30 -0.13
C ASP A 36 -12.57 17.26 0.96
N GLY A 37 -13.74 16.61 0.95
CA GLY A 37 -14.07 15.54 1.88
C GLY A 37 -13.27 14.25 1.69
N ALA A 38 -12.61 14.09 0.55
CA ALA A 38 -11.77 12.93 0.25
C ALA A 38 -10.31 13.11 0.71
N ARG A 39 -9.91 14.29 1.15
CA ARG A 39 -8.52 14.58 1.55
C ARG A 39 -8.04 13.63 2.63
N ASP A 40 -6.79 13.23 2.50
CA ASP A 40 -6.14 12.42 3.52
C ASP A 40 -5.81 13.26 4.76
N PRO A 41 -6.33 12.92 5.95
CA PRO A 41 -6.05 13.67 7.18
C PRO A 41 -4.56 13.70 7.53
N GLU A 42 -3.81 12.66 7.15
CA GLU A 42 -2.37 12.56 7.41
C GLU A 42 -1.51 13.17 6.30
N GLY A 43 -2.12 13.59 5.19
CA GLY A 43 -1.43 14.17 4.04
C GLY A 43 -0.49 13.23 3.29
N MET A 44 -0.62 11.92 3.51
CA MET A 44 0.21 10.90 2.87
C MET A 44 -0.21 10.63 1.42
N GLU A 45 -1.48 10.86 1.10
CA GLU A 45 -2.09 10.67 -0.22
C GLU A 45 -2.67 11.97 -0.74
N ALA A 46 -2.41 12.29 -2.00
CA ALA A 46 -2.99 13.46 -2.68
C ALA A 46 -4.38 13.14 -3.26
N ARG A 47 -5.19 12.37 -2.52
CA ARG A 47 -6.47 11.85 -3.00
C ARG A 47 -7.53 12.93 -3.20
N GLN A 48 -8.25 12.81 -4.31
CA GLN A 48 -9.43 13.62 -4.64
C GLN A 48 -10.72 12.79 -4.61
N ILE A 49 -10.60 11.46 -4.71
CA ILE A 49 -11.70 10.52 -4.55
C ILE A 49 -11.27 9.46 -3.52
N TYR A 50 -12.10 9.27 -2.51
CA TYR A 50 -11.94 8.24 -1.51
C TYR A 50 -13.11 7.28 -1.51
N VAL A 51 -12.82 5.99 -1.63
CA VAL A 51 -13.80 4.90 -1.68
C VAL A 51 -13.63 4.03 -0.46
N GLU A 52 -14.58 4.09 0.45
CA GLU A 52 -14.66 3.21 1.60
C GLU A 52 -15.47 1.98 1.26
N LEU A 53 -14.87 0.81 1.39
CA LEU A 53 -15.50 -0.48 1.13
C LEU A 53 -15.95 -1.13 2.45
N GLY A 54 -17.16 -1.68 2.42
CA GLY A 54 -17.75 -2.44 3.52
C GLY A 54 -18.41 -3.72 2.99
N GLY A 55 -19.08 -4.43 3.88
CA GLY A 55 -19.85 -5.63 3.53
C GLY A 55 -19.14 -6.95 3.84
N PRO A 56 -19.81 -8.09 3.58
CA PRO A 56 -19.31 -9.42 3.97
C PRO A 56 -17.99 -9.82 3.33
N ASP A 57 -17.68 -9.30 2.15
CA ASP A 57 -16.50 -9.69 1.39
C ASP A 57 -15.28 -8.76 1.61
N VAL A 58 -15.35 -7.86 2.61
CA VAL A 58 -14.20 -7.04 3.05
C VAL A 58 -12.95 -7.89 3.35
N PRO A 59 -13.05 -9.05 4.03
CA PRO A 59 -11.88 -9.90 4.25
C PRO A 59 -11.16 -10.30 2.96
N LEU A 60 -11.87 -10.49 1.84
CA LEU A 60 -11.26 -10.82 0.55
C LEU A 60 -10.43 -9.65 0.00
N VAL A 61 -10.90 -8.41 0.19
CA VAL A 61 -10.21 -7.20 -0.32
C VAL A 61 -8.97 -6.87 0.50
N THR A 62 -8.95 -7.23 1.79
CA THR A 62 -7.84 -6.92 2.71
C THR A 62 -6.80 -8.03 2.80
N GLN A 63 -7.10 -9.24 2.31
CA GLN A 63 -6.15 -10.36 2.26
C GLN A 63 -4.90 -10.03 1.44
N HIS A 64 -3.82 -10.78 1.68
CA HIS A 64 -2.55 -10.64 0.96
C HIS A 64 -2.02 -9.19 0.96
N ASN A 65 -2.05 -8.57 2.13
CA ASN A 65 -1.65 -7.17 2.30
C ASN A 65 -2.43 -6.19 1.40
N GLY A 66 -3.74 -6.45 1.20
CA GLY A 66 -4.61 -5.59 0.40
C GLY A 66 -4.31 -5.63 -1.11
N GLU A 67 -3.87 -6.77 -1.64
CA GLU A 67 -3.57 -6.90 -3.07
C GLU A 67 -4.79 -6.59 -3.95
N LEU A 68 -5.96 -7.14 -3.60
CA LEU A 68 -7.19 -6.85 -4.32
C LEU A 68 -7.61 -5.38 -4.18
N LEU A 69 -7.42 -4.78 -3.01
CA LEU A 69 -7.69 -3.36 -2.78
C LEU A 69 -6.87 -2.48 -3.73
N ARG A 70 -5.57 -2.77 -3.88
CA ARG A 70 -4.69 -2.08 -4.84
C ARG A 70 -5.06 -2.34 -6.29
N ALA A 71 -5.51 -3.55 -6.62
CA ALA A 71 -5.99 -3.86 -7.96
C ALA A 71 -7.22 -3.01 -8.32
N LEU A 72 -8.16 -2.84 -7.38
CA LEU A 72 -9.33 -1.97 -7.57
C LEU A 72 -8.91 -0.50 -7.77
N GLU A 73 -7.94 0.01 -7.00
CA GLU A 73 -7.36 1.35 -7.19
C GLU A 73 -6.77 1.51 -8.60
N THR A 74 -5.96 0.53 -9.01
CA THR A 74 -5.31 0.55 -10.33
C THR A 74 -6.35 0.55 -11.46
N ILE A 75 -7.38 -0.30 -11.38
CA ILE A 75 -8.44 -0.36 -12.38
C ILE A 75 -9.21 0.97 -12.42
N ALA A 76 -9.56 1.52 -11.26
CA ALA A 76 -10.26 2.81 -11.18
C ALA A 76 -9.43 3.94 -11.79
N ALA A 77 -8.12 4.00 -11.49
CA ALA A 77 -7.21 4.98 -12.07
C ALA A 77 -7.13 4.84 -13.61
N GLN A 78 -7.02 3.62 -14.13
CA GLN A 78 -7.01 3.34 -15.57
C GLN A 78 -8.33 3.71 -16.26
N MET A 79 -9.47 3.41 -15.64
CA MET A 79 -10.79 3.80 -16.15
C MET A 79 -10.94 5.32 -16.26
N LEU A 80 -10.33 6.05 -15.35
CA LEU A 80 -10.29 7.51 -15.33
C LEU A 80 -9.16 8.09 -16.21
N ARG A 81 -8.35 7.23 -16.84
CA ARG A 81 -7.19 7.60 -17.67
C ARG A 81 -6.15 8.45 -16.92
N LEU A 82 -5.97 8.16 -15.63
CA LEU A 82 -4.96 8.82 -14.83
C LEU A 82 -3.56 8.29 -15.17
N ASP A 83 -2.58 9.18 -15.17
CA ASP A 83 -1.17 8.81 -15.33
C ASP A 83 -0.65 8.11 -14.06
N GLN A 84 0.49 7.41 -14.18
CA GLN A 84 1.11 6.71 -13.03
C GLN A 84 1.39 7.64 -11.84
N ARG A 85 1.66 8.93 -12.10
CA ARG A 85 1.89 9.94 -11.05
C ARG A 85 0.60 10.41 -10.38
N GLU A 86 -0.53 10.15 -11.01
CA GLU A 86 -1.88 10.58 -10.61
C GLU A 86 -2.67 9.44 -9.97
N ASN A 87 -2.13 8.23 -9.93
CA ASN A 87 -2.83 7.06 -9.35
C ASN A 87 -3.24 7.29 -7.88
N ASP A 88 -2.50 8.12 -7.16
CA ASP A 88 -2.80 8.46 -5.76
C ASP A 88 -4.02 9.40 -5.61
N LEU A 89 -4.59 9.92 -6.71
CA LEU A 89 -5.79 10.75 -6.68
C LEU A 89 -7.06 9.94 -6.36
N VAL A 90 -7.03 8.62 -6.58
CA VAL A 90 -8.11 7.70 -6.22
C VAL A 90 -7.59 6.72 -5.18
N SER A 91 -8.25 6.67 -4.04
CA SER A 91 -7.85 5.81 -2.93
C SER A 91 -9.02 4.96 -2.48
N PHE A 92 -8.79 3.67 -2.32
CA PHE A 92 -9.74 2.72 -1.75
C PHE A 92 -9.26 2.28 -0.36
N ASP A 93 -10.17 2.14 0.57
CA ASP A 93 -9.89 1.53 1.88
C ASP A 93 -11.04 0.63 2.30
N ALA A 94 -10.77 -0.27 3.22
CA ALA A 94 -11.75 -1.19 3.79
C ALA A 94 -11.42 -1.44 5.25
N ALA A 95 -12.35 -1.14 6.15
CA ALA A 95 -12.20 -1.35 7.60
C ALA A 95 -10.91 -0.73 8.18
N ASN A 96 -10.52 0.47 7.72
CA ASN A 96 -9.28 1.16 8.10
C ASN A 96 -8.00 0.35 7.84
N PHE A 97 -8.03 -0.52 6.83
CA PHE A 97 -6.91 -1.41 6.50
C PHE A 97 -5.60 -0.64 6.30
N LYS A 98 -5.63 0.50 5.59
CA LYS A 98 -4.42 1.29 5.33
C LYS A 98 -3.79 1.84 6.61
N ALA A 99 -4.60 2.36 7.51
CA ALA A 99 -4.12 2.89 8.79
C ALA A 99 -3.54 1.78 9.68
N LEU A 100 -4.24 0.65 9.79
CA LEU A 100 -3.76 -0.52 10.54
C LEU A 100 -2.45 -1.07 9.95
N ARG A 101 -2.36 -1.14 8.62
CA ARG A 101 -1.15 -1.59 7.94
C ARG A 101 0.03 -0.63 8.15
N ALA A 102 -0.23 0.67 8.14
CA ALA A 102 0.79 1.68 8.43
C ALA A 102 1.35 1.54 9.86
N GLN A 103 0.47 1.29 10.84
CA GLN A 103 0.88 1.05 12.23
C GLN A 103 1.69 -0.24 12.38
N GLU A 104 1.26 -1.32 11.71
CA GLU A 104 2.00 -2.59 11.69
C GLU A 104 3.41 -2.41 11.11
N LEU A 105 3.52 -1.73 9.96
CA LEU A 105 4.81 -1.45 9.32
C LEU A 105 5.71 -0.59 10.22
N LYS A 106 5.15 0.40 10.91
CA LYS A 106 5.90 1.22 11.86
C LYS A 106 6.47 0.38 13.00
N LEU A 107 5.65 -0.47 13.61
CA LEU A 107 6.11 -1.37 14.68
C LEU A 107 7.20 -2.34 14.19
N GLN A 108 7.01 -2.91 13.01
CA GLN A 108 8.03 -3.78 12.39
C GLN A 108 9.34 -3.03 12.15
N ALA A 109 9.27 -1.76 11.74
CA ALA A 109 10.45 -0.92 11.53
C ALA A 109 11.20 -0.67 12.85
N GLU A 110 10.50 -0.34 13.92
CA GLU A 110 11.09 -0.11 15.25
C GLU A 110 11.80 -1.39 15.76
N ILE A 111 11.16 -2.55 15.65
CA ILE A 111 11.75 -3.84 16.06
C ILE A 111 12.98 -4.17 15.20
N ALA A 112 12.92 -3.95 13.89
CA ALA A 112 14.03 -4.22 13.00
C ALA A 112 15.21 -3.27 13.26
N ALA A 113 14.95 -1.99 13.51
CA ALA A 113 15.97 -1.01 13.86
C ALA A 113 16.73 -1.42 15.14
N ASP A 114 15.99 -1.74 16.20
CA ASP A 114 16.57 -2.19 17.47
C ASP A 114 17.45 -3.44 17.29
N LYS A 115 16.98 -4.40 16.49
CA LYS A 115 17.74 -5.61 16.16
C LYS A 115 19.02 -5.29 15.40
N VAL A 116 18.96 -4.42 14.39
CA VAL A 116 20.11 -4.03 13.56
C VAL A 116 21.14 -3.26 14.39
N ILE A 117 20.69 -2.32 15.23
CA ILE A 117 21.56 -1.54 16.12
C ILE A 117 22.30 -2.46 17.09
N LYS A 118 21.60 -3.41 17.72
CA LYS A 118 22.18 -4.32 18.72
C LYS A 118 23.12 -5.37 18.11
N SER A 119 22.77 -5.91 16.95
CA SER A 119 23.51 -7.00 16.33
C SER A 119 24.61 -6.55 15.37
N GLY A 120 24.49 -5.34 14.81
CA GLY A 120 25.32 -4.88 13.69
C GLY A 120 25.08 -5.61 12.38
N ILE A 121 24.06 -6.48 12.30
CA ILE A 121 23.75 -7.31 11.13
C ILE A 121 22.58 -6.68 10.37
N PRO A 122 22.70 -6.48 9.04
CA PRO A 122 21.60 -5.97 8.23
C PRO A 122 20.36 -6.87 8.28
N TYR A 123 19.20 -6.25 8.14
CA TYR A 123 17.91 -6.96 8.10
C TYR A 123 17.16 -6.66 6.80
N ALA A 124 16.66 -7.70 6.13
CA ALA A 124 15.83 -7.60 4.94
C ALA A 124 14.36 -7.87 5.27
N PHE A 125 13.50 -6.92 4.91
CA PHE A 125 12.05 -7.13 4.97
C PHE A 125 11.58 -8.02 3.82
N PRO A 126 10.43 -8.70 3.95
CA PRO A 126 9.77 -9.35 2.82
C PRO A 126 9.54 -8.37 1.66
N PRO A 127 9.41 -8.88 0.41
CA PRO A 127 9.03 -8.04 -0.71
C PRO A 127 7.75 -7.24 -0.40
N MET A 128 7.78 -5.96 -0.74
CA MET A 128 6.67 -5.04 -0.49
C MET A 128 6.52 -4.04 -1.64
N ASN A 129 5.35 -3.47 -1.78
CA ASN A 129 5.06 -2.49 -2.84
C ASN A 129 5.81 -1.17 -2.62
N SER A 130 5.83 -0.31 -3.65
CA SER A 130 6.58 0.95 -3.61
C SER A 130 6.08 1.93 -2.55
N ARG A 131 4.77 1.92 -2.26
CA ARG A 131 4.16 2.75 -1.20
C ARG A 131 4.63 2.30 0.18
N GLU A 132 4.55 1.00 0.49
CA GLU A 132 5.02 0.45 1.77
C GLU A 132 6.52 0.72 1.96
N ARG A 133 7.34 0.50 0.91
CA ARG A 133 8.78 0.81 0.98
C ARG A 133 9.04 2.29 1.26
N ARG A 134 8.29 3.20 0.62
CA ARG A 134 8.39 4.64 0.89
C ARG A 134 8.01 4.97 2.33
N GLN A 135 6.90 4.42 2.83
CA GLN A 135 6.47 4.57 4.22
C GLN A 135 7.55 4.11 5.19
N MET A 136 8.09 2.90 4.98
CA MET A 136 9.17 2.37 5.80
C MET A 136 10.43 3.25 5.76
N HIS A 137 10.83 3.74 4.59
CA HIS A 137 11.94 4.69 4.48
C HIS A 137 11.71 5.96 5.31
N LEU A 138 10.48 6.49 5.32
CA LEU A 138 10.15 7.68 6.12
C LEU A 138 10.21 7.39 7.62
N VAL A 139 9.71 6.24 8.06
CA VAL A 139 9.80 5.81 9.45
C VAL A 139 11.27 5.68 9.88
N PHE A 140 12.10 5.01 9.08
CA PHE A 140 13.53 4.82 9.41
C PHE A 140 14.32 6.12 9.41
N LYS A 141 13.92 7.14 8.66
CA LYS A 141 14.57 8.46 8.71
C LYS A 141 14.47 9.13 10.08
N SER A 142 13.48 8.79 10.90
CA SER A 142 13.32 9.28 12.25
C SER A 142 14.04 8.43 13.31
N ILE A 143 14.68 7.34 12.92
CA ILE A 143 15.38 6.43 13.82
C ILE A 143 16.89 6.58 13.60
N GLU A 144 17.58 7.01 14.63
CA GLU A 144 19.04 7.14 14.60
C GLU A 144 19.75 5.78 14.61
N GLY A 145 20.93 5.70 14.03
CA GLY A 145 21.78 4.50 14.04
C GLY A 145 21.50 3.49 12.94
N VAL A 146 20.53 3.74 12.06
CA VAL A 146 20.21 2.87 10.92
C VAL A 146 20.06 3.64 9.61
N GLU A 147 20.33 2.96 8.53
CA GLU A 147 20.10 3.43 7.16
C GLU A 147 19.32 2.39 6.36
N THR A 148 18.62 2.80 5.32
CA THR A 148 17.80 1.90 4.52
C THR A 148 18.11 2.01 3.04
N ALA A 149 18.06 0.87 2.34
CA ALA A 149 18.15 0.79 0.89
C ALA A 149 17.08 -0.15 0.34
N SER A 150 16.55 0.18 -0.85
CA SER A 150 15.67 -0.73 -1.58
C SER A 150 16.48 -1.59 -2.54
N SER A 151 16.30 -2.91 -2.49
CA SER A 151 17.01 -3.90 -3.30
C SER A 151 16.03 -4.82 -4.02
N GLY A 152 16.48 -5.50 -5.06
CA GLY A 152 15.64 -6.37 -5.91
C GLY A 152 14.87 -5.61 -6.98
N GLU A 153 14.11 -6.34 -7.80
CA GLU A 153 13.37 -5.80 -8.95
C GLU A 153 11.90 -6.24 -8.94
N GLY A 154 11.04 -5.45 -9.57
CA GLY A 154 9.63 -5.75 -9.75
C GLY A 154 8.90 -6.10 -8.46
N GLN A 155 8.24 -7.24 -8.45
CA GLN A 155 7.47 -7.75 -7.30
C GLN A 155 8.36 -8.31 -6.18
N ASP A 156 9.62 -8.62 -6.47
CA ASP A 156 10.59 -9.13 -5.50
C ASP A 156 11.38 -8.01 -4.81
N ARG A 157 11.03 -6.77 -5.09
CA ARG A 157 11.72 -5.61 -4.51
C ARG A 157 11.38 -5.45 -3.03
N PHE A 158 12.41 -5.39 -2.20
CA PHE A 158 12.32 -5.33 -0.74
C PHE A 158 13.10 -4.14 -0.16
N LEU A 159 12.86 -3.87 1.10
CA LEU A 159 13.63 -2.90 1.88
C LEU A 159 14.65 -3.65 2.74
N ALA A 160 15.89 -3.16 2.74
CA ALA A 160 16.93 -3.59 3.64
C ALA A 160 17.30 -2.47 4.61
N VAL A 161 17.55 -2.83 5.86
CA VAL A 161 18.00 -1.93 6.93
C VAL A 161 19.42 -2.29 7.31
N PHE A 162 20.26 -1.30 7.43
CA PHE A 162 21.69 -1.41 7.72
C PHE A 162 22.05 -0.60 8.96
N PRO A 163 23.10 -0.98 9.70
CA PRO A 163 23.72 -0.07 10.65
C PRO A 163 24.20 1.19 9.91
N GLN A 164 24.12 2.33 10.55
CA GLN A 164 24.51 3.62 9.97
C GLN A 164 25.93 3.59 9.39
N GLY A 165 26.10 4.11 8.17
CA GLY A 165 27.39 4.12 7.44
C GLY A 165 27.82 2.77 6.86
N LYS A 166 26.99 1.72 6.90
CA LYS A 166 27.34 0.35 6.47
C LYS A 166 26.38 -0.23 5.41
N THR A 167 25.87 0.58 4.51
CA THR A 167 24.94 0.13 3.46
C THR A 167 25.56 -0.83 2.43
N ASN A 168 26.88 -1.00 2.45
CA ASN A 168 27.63 -1.93 1.60
C ASN A 168 27.70 -3.36 2.14
N LEU A 169 27.18 -3.61 3.35
CA LEU A 169 27.14 -4.96 3.89
C LEU A 169 26.24 -5.88 3.06
N PRO A 170 26.64 -7.16 2.88
CA PRO A 170 25.79 -8.11 2.19
C PRO A 170 24.49 -8.35 2.97
N VAL A 171 23.38 -8.29 2.27
CA VAL A 171 22.07 -8.61 2.82
C VAL A 171 21.52 -9.84 2.10
N ALA A 172 21.16 -10.87 2.85
CA ALA A 172 20.48 -12.02 2.28
C ALA A 172 19.08 -11.61 1.81
N ALA A 173 18.76 -11.93 0.56
CA ALA A 173 17.39 -11.71 0.06
C ALA A 173 16.39 -12.44 0.98
N PRO A 174 15.24 -11.82 1.29
CA PRO A 174 14.25 -12.44 2.15
C PRO A 174 13.75 -13.75 1.52
N VAL A 175 13.66 -14.79 2.35
CA VAL A 175 13.09 -16.07 1.92
C VAL A 175 11.61 -15.84 1.61
N LYS A 176 11.21 -16.06 0.36
CA LYS A 176 9.79 -16.03 0.00
C LYS A 176 9.06 -17.08 0.84
N PRO A 177 7.95 -16.73 1.51
CA PRO A 177 7.10 -17.76 2.07
C PRO A 177 6.72 -18.70 0.92
N ARG A 178 7.05 -19.99 1.06
CA ARG A 178 6.69 -21.01 0.06
C ARG A 178 5.18 -20.94 -0.10
N GLY A 179 4.75 -20.45 -1.25
CA GLY A 179 3.33 -20.40 -1.60
C GLY A 179 2.72 -21.79 -1.46
N PHE A 180 1.66 -21.92 -0.69
CA PHE A 180 0.93 -23.16 -0.43
C PHE A 180 0.18 -23.68 -1.68
N TRP A 181 0.41 -23.06 -2.85
CA TRP A 181 -0.23 -23.41 -4.13
C TRP A 181 0.76 -24.10 -5.09
N ARG A 182 1.02 -25.37 -4.83
CA ARG A 182 1.39 -26.34 -5.83
C ARG A 182 0.44 -27.52 -5.68
N ARG A 183 -0.70 -27.43 -6.35
CA ARG A 183 -1.37 -28.58 -6.98
C ARG A 183 -2.32 -28.09 -8.05
#